data_c925d4873bf302743d4af292135c1a80
#
_entry.id   c925d4873bf302743d4af292135c1a80
#
_cell.length_a   1.000
_cell.length_b   1.000
_cell.length_c   1.000
_cell.angle_alpha   90.00
_cell.angle_beta   90.00
_cell.angle_gamma   90.00
#
_symmetry.space_group_name_H-M   'P 1'
#
loop_
_entity.id
_entity.type
_entity.pdbx_description
1 polymer ?
#
loop_
_entity_poly.entity_id
_entity_poly.type
_entity_poly.pdbx_seq_one_letter_code
_entity_poly.pdbx_strand_id
1 'polypeptide(L)'
;IVCHNCSKVLVDKSDVEFAAAIGTRDPKLRFHRVWEVCKKKRKCENEDRNDKKKDEEYAPGLKPAAVENHGGCGNVQPAVRQAALQLKAAFDVVQEDGPKKRETTPITPEMAHGILRRISEQDIRNMGLNSDYARPEWMILTVLPVPPPPVRPSISMDGTGTGMRNEDDLTYKLGDIIRANGNVKQAIREGSPAHIARDFEELLQ
;
A
#
# COMPACT_ATOMS: atom_id res chain seq x y z
N ILE A 1 -8.19 -1.67 3.39
CA ILE A 1 -8.13 -3.03 3.91
C ILE A 1 -7.20 -3.08 5.12
N VAL A 2 -5.97 -2.60 4.98
CA VAL A 2 -4.94 -2.65 6.02
C VAL A 2 -4.71 -1.29 6.66
N CYS A 3 -4.27 -1.28 7.90
CA CYS A 3 -3.95 -0.07 8.63
C CYS A 3 -2.68 0.58 8.05
N HIS A 4 -2.71 1.90 7.82
CA HIS A 4 -1.57 2.67 7.31
C HIS A 4 -0.37 2.70 8.26
N ASN A 5 -0.56 2.44 9.55
CA ASN A 5 0.50 2.46 10.55
C ASN A 5 1.02 1.06 10.91
N CYS A 6 0.16 0.14 11.36
CA CYS A 6 0.59 -1.20 11.82
C CYS A 6 0.48 -2.30 10.75
N SER A 7 -0.11 -2.00 9.57
CA SER A 7 -0.28 -2.90 8.43
C SER A 7 -1.18 -4.14 8.67
N LYS A 8 -1.84 -4.23 9.81
CA LYS A 8 -2.84 -5.28 10.06
C LYS A 8 -4.12 -5.01 9.28
N VAL A 9 -4.84 -6.06 8.92
CA VAL A 9 -6.19 -5.95 8.37
C VAL A 9 -7.09 -5.29 9.43
N LEU A 10 -7.96 -4.37 9.01
CA LEU A 10 -8.75 -3.53 9.91
C LEU A 10 -9.87 -4.27 10.66
N VAL A 11 -10.14 -5.49 10.27
CA VAL A 11 -11.18 -6.34 10.84
C VAL A 11 -10.60 -7.72 11.12
N ASP A 12 -11.02 -8.35 12.19
CA ASP A 12 -10.59 -9.69 12.55
C ASP A 12 -11.70 -10.77 12.35
N LYS A 13 -11.38 -12.00 12.68
CA LYS A 13 -12.27 -13.15 12.49
C LYS A 13 -13.47 -13.15 13.44
N SER A 14 -13.50 -12.30 14.47
CA SER A 14 -14.63 -12.16 15.39
C SER A 14 -15.84 -11.48 14.72
N ASP A 15 -15.56 -10.70 13.67
CA ASP A 15 -16.60 -10.08 12.84
C ASP A 15 -17.22 -11.12 11.89
N VAL A 16 -18.52 -11.31 11.97
CA VAL A 16 -19.27 -12.33 11.20
C VAL A 16 -19.19 -12.08 9.69
N GLU A 17 -19.25 -10.80 9.26
CA GLU A 17 -19.15 -10.43 7.84
C GLU A 17 -17.75 -10.77 7.30
N PHE A 18 -16.71 -10.50 8.11
CA PHE A 18 -15.34 -10.80 7.74
C PHE A 18 -15.07 -12.31 7.70
N ALA A 19 -15.56 -13.07 8.68
CA ALA A 19 -15.45 -14.53 8.69
C ALA A 19 -16.11 -15.14 7.44
N ALA A 20 -17.31 -14.66 7.07
CA ALA A 20 -17.98 -15.09 5.84
C ALA A 20 -17.20 -14.70 4.57
N ALA A 21 -16.60 -13.50 4.55
CA ALA A 21 -15.78 -13.04 3.43
C ALA A 21 -14.55 -13.92 3.21
N ILE A 22 -13.82 -14.27 4.27
CA ILE A 22 -12.66 -15.17 4.22
C ILE A 22 -13.03 -16.56 3.71
N GLY A 23 -14.21 -17.08 4.07
CA GLY A 23 -14.72 -18.38 3.62
C GLY A 23 -14.98 -18.47 2.11
N THR A 24 -14.94 -17.33 1.39
CA THR A 24 -15.16 -17.31 -0.07
C THR A 24 -14.02 -18.03 -0.79
N ARG A 25 -14.36 -19.00 -1.65
CA ARG A 25 -13.38 -19.86 -2.33
C ARG A 25 -12.63 -19.13 -3.44
N ASP A 26 -13.33 -18.28 -4.21
CA ASP A 26 -12.72 -17.47 -5.29
C ASP A 26 -11.86 -16.35 -4.68
N PRO A 27 -10.54 -16.29 -4.99
CA PRO A 27 -9.64 -15.29 -4.45
C PRO A 27 -10.02 -13.84 -4.80
N LYS A 28 -10.49 -13.60 -6.03
CA LYS A 28 -10.90 -12.27 -6.50
C LYS A 28 -12.14 -11.77 -5.76
N LEU A 29 -13.13 -12.65 -5.63
CA LEU A 29 -14.37 -12.35 -4.90
C LEU A 29 -14.08 -12.18 -3.40
N ARG A 30 -13.18 -13.01 -2.84
CA ARG A 30 -12.73 -12.88 -1.44
C ARG A 30 -12.11 -11.52 -1.20
N PHE A 31 -11.17 -11.09 -2.03
CA PHE A 31 -10.52 -9.79 -1.91
C PHE A 31 -11.55 -8.64 -1.92
N HIS A 32 -12.50 -8.70 -2.84
CA HIS A 32 -13.56 -7.69 -2.94
C HIS A 32 -14.43 -7.64 -1.67
N ARG A 33 -14.88 -8.80 -1.18
CA ARG A 33 -15.70 -8.89 0.05
C ARG A 33 -14.95 -8.41 1.29
N VAL A 34 -13.69 -8.81 1.44
CA VAL A 34 -12.81 -8.32 2.52
C VAL A 34 -12.65 -6.80 2.44
N TRP A 35 -12.46 -6.24 1.25
CA TRP A 35 -12.41 -4.80 1.06
C TRP A 35 -13.71 -4.11 1.46
N GLU A 36 -14.88 -4.68 1.11
CA GLU A 36 -16.18 -4.11 1.46
C GLU A 36 -16.39 -4.01 2.98
N VAL A 37 -15.97 -5.03 3.71
CA VAL A 37 -16.05 -5.03 5.18
C VAL A 37 -15.06 -4.02 5.78
N CYS A 38 -13.81 -4.05 5.34
CA CYS A 38 -12.75 -3.19 5.89
C CYS A 38 -12.97 -1.70 5.59
N LYS A 39 -13.56 -1.34 4.44
CA LYS A 39 -13.79 0.09 4.08
C LYS A 39 -14.73 0.83 5.02
N LYS A 40 -15.56 0.09 5.78
CA LYS A 40 -16.47 0.67 6.78
C LYS A 40 -15.72 1.13 8.02
N LYS A 41 -14.55 0.58 8.30
CA LYS A 41 -13.76 0.86 9.50
C LYS A 41 -12.92 2.14 9.33
N ARG A 42 -13.12 3.07 10.25
CA ARG A 42 -12.42 4.37 10.28
C ARG A 42 -11.27 4.42 11.26
N LYS A 43 -11.16 3.45 12.13
CA LYS A 43 -10.12 3.34 13.16
C LYS A 43 -9.58 1.91 13.18
N CYS A 44 -8.28 1.77 13.40
CA CYS A 44 -7.67 0.47 13.69
C CYS A 44 -7.99 0.13 15.13
N GLU A 45 -8.96 -0.73 15.36
CA GLU A 45 -9.48 -1.02 16.68
C GLU A 45 -8.39 -1.65 17.55
N ASN A 46 -8.17 -1.03 18.71
CA ASN A 46 -7.37 -1.56 19.80
C ASN A 46 -8.30 -1.68 20.99
N GLU A 47 -8.48 -2.87 21.51
CA GLU A 47 -9.17 -3.02 22.78
C GLU A 47 -8.24 -2.50 23.88
N ASP A 48 -8.42 -1.25 24.24
CA ASP A 48 -7.83 -0.72 25.48
C ASP A 48 -8.40 -1.52 26.64
N ARG A 49 -7.52 -2.14 27.43
CA ARG A 49 -7.88 -2.91 28.62
C ARG A 49 -8.72 -2.13 29.64
N ASN A 50 -8.89 -0.84 29.43
CA ASN A 50 -9.66 0.06 30.28
C ASN A 50 -11.15 0.18 29.93
N ASP A 51 -11.58 -0.24 28.73
CA ASP A 51 -13.02 -0.25 28.38
C ASP A 51 -13.78 -1.49 28.93
N LYS A 52 -13.12 -2.32 29.73
CA LYS A 52 -13.74 -3.46 30.45
C LYS A 52 -14.64 -3.06 31.63
N LYS A 53 -15.06 -1.81 31.73
CA LYS A 53 -16.06 -1.35 32.71
C LYS A 53 -17.37 -0.93 32.04
N LYS A 54 -17.97 -1.81 31.26
CA LYS A 54 -19.42 -1.96 31.26
C LYS A 54 -19.70 -3.27 31.95
N ASP A 55 -20.05 -3.14 33.21
CA ASP A 55 -20.54 -4.21 34.07
C ASP A 55 -21.80 -4.80 33.43
N GLU A 56 -21.63 -5.65 32.42
CA GLU A 56 -22.64 -6.62 32.07
C GLU A 56 -22.45 -7.78 33.03
N GLU A 57 -23.37 -7.84 34.00
CA GLU A 57 -23.53 -8.89 35.00
C GLU A 57 -23.79 -10.20 34.26
N TYR A 58 -22.73 -10.91 33.87
CA TYR A 58 -22.84 -12.24 33.29
C TYR A 58 -23.23 -13.24 34.40
N ALA A 59 -24.25 -14.09 34.10
CA ALA A 59 -24.63 -15.17 34.97
C ALA A 59 -23.41 -16.03 35.36
N PRO A 60 -23.27 -16.44 36.64
CA PRO A 60 -22.15 -17.20 37.14
C PRO A 60 -22.01 -18.54 36.39
N GLY A 61 -20.92 -18.68 35.61
CA GLY A 61 -20.60 -19.89 34.86
C GLY A 61 -20.36 -19.75 33.36
N LEU A 62 -20.80 -18.68 32.72
CA LEU A 62 -20.52 -18.42 31.31
C LEU A 62 -19.37 -17.37 31.21
N LYS A 63 -18.13 -17.85 31.12
CA LYS A 63 -17.03 -16.99 30.66
C LYS A 63 -17.19 -16.88 29.14
N PRO A 64 -17.35 -15.64 28.57
CA PRO A 64 -17.28 -15.49 27.13
C PRO A 64 -15.96 -16.04 26.65
N ALA A 65 -15.97 -16.76 25.53
CA ALA A 65 -14.73 -17.17 24.86
C ALA A 65 -13.85 -15.94 24.71
N ALA A 66 -12.57 -16.05 25.10
CA ALA A 66 -11.64 -14.94 25.01
C ALA A 66 -11.62 -14.47 23.54
N VAL A 67 -12.19 -13.30 23.29
CA VAL A 67 -12.12 -12.67 21.99
C VAL A 67 -10.64 -12.38 21.74
N GLU A 68 -10.06 -13.06 20.75
CA GLU A 68 -8.67 -12.83 20.39
C GLU A 68 -8.57 -11.37 19.92
N ASN A 69 -7.86 -10.57 20.71
CA ASN A 69 -7.68 -9.15 20.40
C ASN A 69 -6.98 -9.01 19.05
N HIS A 70 -7.56 -8.24 18.14
CA HIS A 70 -6.98 -7.87 16.85
C HIS A 70 -5.58 -7.24 17.00
N GLY A 71 -5.22 -6.70 18.18
CA GLY A 71 -3.93 -6.07 18.46
C GLY A 71 -3.66 -4.87 17.55
N GLY A 72 -4.68 -4.13 17.18
CA GLY A 72 -4.60 -2.92 16.39
C GLY A 72 -3.87 -1.79 17.13
N CYS A 73 -3.51 -0.73 16.41
CA CYS A 73 -2.72 0.38 16.95
C CYS A 73 -3.57 1.58 17.41
N GLY A 74 -4.89 1.52 17.31
CA GLY A 74 -5.79 2.61 17.68
C GLY A 74 -5.83 3.80 16.72
N ASN A 75 -5.02 3.83 15.66
CA ASN A 75 -4.93 4.97 14.76
C ASN A 75 -6.15 5.12 13.83
N VAL A 76 -6.55 6.37 13.61
CA VAL A 76 -7.58 6.74 12.63
C VAL A 76 -7.06 6.46 11.24
N GLN A 77 -7.91 5.89 10.39
CA GLN A 77 -7.54 5.54 9.02
C GLN A 77 -7.83 6.71 8.07
N PRO A 78 -6.85 7.10 7.25
CA PRO A 78 -7.05 8.13 6.25
C PRO A 78 -7.87 7.60 5.07
N ALA A 79 -8.56 8.51 4.38
CA ALA A 79 -9.08 8.24 3.05
C ALA A 79 -7.94 8.37 2.04
N VAL A 80 -7.47 7.25 1.49
CA VAL A 80 -6.42 7.26 0.46
C VAL A 80 -7.04 7.52 -0.89
N ARG A 81 -6.50 8.49 -1.61
CA ARG A 81 -6.92 8.86 -2.97
C ARG A 81 -5.71 8.93 -3.90
N GLN A 82 -5.92 8.50 -5.12
CA GLN A 82 -4.95 8.69 -6.19
C GLN A 82 -5.23 10.04 -6.88
N ALA A 83 -4.19 10.85 -7.05
CA ALA A 83 -4.20 12.09 -7.82
C ALA A 83 -3.05 12.03 -8.82
N ALA A 84 -3.37 11.78 -10.08
CA ALA A 84 -2.41 11.45 -11.13
C ALA A 84 -1.53 10.23 -10.72
N LEU A 85 -0.22 10.42 -10.59
CA LEU A 85 0.72 9.37 -10.16
C LEU A 85 0.94 9.35 -8.65
N GLN A 86 0.39 10.32 -7.89
CA GLN A 86 0.59 10.44 -6.46
C GLN A 86 -0.53 9.78 -5.66
N LEU A 87 -0.18 9.16 -4.55
CA LEU A 87 -1.13 8.73 -3.52
C LEU A 87 -1.18 9.79 -2.41
N LYS A 88 -2.40 10.17 -2.01
CA LYS A 88 -2.64 11.16 -0.94
C LYS A 88 -3.51 10.56 0.14
N ALA A 89 -3.06 10.67 1.38
CA ALA A 89 -3.82 10.30 2.57
C ALA A 89 -4.54 11.53 3.11
N ALA A 90 -5.86 11.50 3.17
CA ALA A 90 -6.68 12.57 3.73
C ALA A 90 -7.19 12.16 5.11
N PHE A 91 -6.83 12.92 6.13
CA PHE A 91 -7.30 12.76 7.50
C PHE A 91 -8.37 13.79 7.81
N ASP A 92 -9.47 13.37 8.41
CA ASP A 92 -10.48 14.27 8.93
C ASP A 92 -10.07 14.63 10.39
N VAL A 93 -9.48 15.80 10.58
CA VAL A 93 -9.07 16.31 11.89
C VAL A 93 -10.22 17.09 12.49
N VAL A 94 -10.69 16.67 13.66
CA VAL A 94 -11.69 17.41 14.44
C VAL A 94 -10.92 18.40 15.33
N GLN A 95 -11.10 19.71 15.08
CA GLN A 95 -10.64 20.74 16.00
C GLN A 95 -11.70 20.90 17.09
N GLU A 96 -11.27 21.09 18.35
CA GLU A 96 -12.17 21.15 19.53
C GLU A 96 -13.23 22.25 19.43
N ASP A 97 -13.00 23.34 18.66
CA ASP A 97 -13.93 24.46 18.51
C ASP A 97 -14.15 24.92 17.05
N GLY A 98 -13.95 24.06 16.05
CA GLY A 98 -14.00 24.50 14.65
C GLY A 98 -14.59 23.48 13.66
N PRO A 99 -14.81 23.91 12.43
CA PRO A 99 -15.27 23.02 11.37
C PRO A 99 -14.23 21.91 11.11
N LYS A 100 -14.71 20.70 10.78
CA LYS A 100 -13.83 19.56 10.41
C LYS A 100 -12.85 20.00 9.32
N LYS A 101 -11.58 20.03 9.63
CA LYS A 101 -10.51 20.33 8.68
C LYS A 101 -9.97 19.03 8.11
N ARG A 102 -9.89 18.95 6.79
CA ARG A 102 -9.26 17.82 6.11
C ARG A 102 -7.80 18.14 5.86
N GLU A 103 -6.92 17.38 6.48
CA GLU A 103 -5.48 17.45 6.25
C GLU A 103 -5.06 16.37 5.26
N THR A 104 -4.29 16.75 4.25
CA THR A 104 -3.86 15.84 3.19
C THR A 104 -2.35 15.72 3.18
N THR A 105 -1.85 14.52 3.38
CA THR A 105 -0.41 14.19 3.33
C THR A 105 -0.11 13.28 2.14
N PRO A 106 0.99 13.49 1.42
CA PRO A 106 1.42 12.59 0.35
C PRO A 106 1.91 11.26 0.95
N ILE A 107 1.59 10.15 0.28
CA ILE A 107 2.16 8.82 0.58
C ILE A 107 3.24 8.56 -0.44
N THR A 108 4.50 8.53 0.01
CA THR A 108 5.64 8.21 -0.87
C THR A 108 5.65 6.71 -1.22
N PRO A 109 6.26 6.33 -2.35
CA PRO A 109 6.43 4.92 -2.72
C PRO A 109 7.13 4.10 -1.64
N GLU A 110 8.11 4.67 -0.94
CA GLU A 110 8.81 4.03 0.17
C GLU A 110 7.87 3.76 1.36
N MET A 111 7.05 4.73 1.74
CA MET A 111 6.04 4.55 2.79
C MET A 111 5.03 3.45 2.41
N ALA A 112 4.53 3.47 1.18
CA ALA A 112 3.61 2.46 0.67
C ALA A 112 4.25 1.06 0.69
N HIS A 113 5.49 0.94 0.21
CA HIS A 113 6.25 -0.32 0.25
C HIS A 113 6.43 -0.83 1.69
N GLY A 114 6.81 0.05 2.63
CA GLY A 114 6.98 -0.28 4.04
C GLY A 114 5.68 -0.78 4.70
N ILE A 115 4.53 -0.17 4.35
CA ILE A 115 3.21 -0.61 4.84
C ILE A 115 2.88 -2.00 4.28
N LEU A 116 2.99 -2.19 2.96
CA LEU A 116 2.62 -3.43 2.29
C LEU A 116 3.52 -4.60 2.69
N ARG A 117 4.82 -4.36 2.92
CA ARG A 117 5.79 -5.38 3.33
C ARG A 117 5.53 -5.95 4.74
N ARG A 118 4.95 -5.14 5.64
CA ARG A 118 4.65 -5.55 7.02
C ARG A 118 3.36 -6.36 7.16
N ILE A 119 2.59 -6.55 6.09
CA ILE A 119 1.37 -7.37 6.12
C ILE A 119 1.76 -8.82 6.43
N SER A 120 1.08 -9.42 7.39
CA SER A 120 1.33 -10.81 7.79
C SER A 120 0.93 -11.80 6.69
N GLU A 121 1.58 -12.96 6.63
CA GLU A 121 1.21 -14.02 5.68
C GLU A 121 -0.23 -14.51 5.88
N GLN A 122 -0.70 -14.51 7.12
CA GLN A 122 -2.08 -14.87 7.43
C GLN A 122 -3.05 -13.87 6.82
N ASP A 123 -2.74 -12.56 6.90
CA ASP A 123 -3.57 -11.51 6.33
C ASP A 123 -3.54 -11.54 4.80
N ILE A 124 -2.40 -11.86 4.20
CA ILE A 124 -2.27 -12.08 2.74
C ILE A 124 -3.22 -13.19 2.31
N ARG A 125 -3.23 -14.32 3.01
CA ARG A 125 -4.15 -15.44 2.73
C ARG A 125 -5.62 -15.06 2.96
N ASN A 126 -5.91 -14.34 4.03
CA ASN A 126 -7.27 -13.87 4.34
C ASN A 126 -7.81 -12.94 3.24
N MET A 127 -6.97 -12.11 2.66
CA MET A 127 -7.32 -11.25 1.53
C MET A 127 -7.47 -12.01 0.20
N GLY A 128 -7.14 -13.30 0.15
CA GLY A 128 -7.17 -14.07 -1.10
C GLY A 128 -5.95 -13.88 -1.99
N LEU A 129 -4.88 -13.29 -1.47
CA LEU A 129 -3.60 -13.16 -2.14
C LEU A 129 -2.70 -14.39 -1.84
N ASN A 130 -1.64 -14.53 -2.60
CA ASN A 130 -0.68 -15.61 -2.44
C ASN A 130 0.68 -15.05 -2.03
N SER A 131 1.25 -15.56 -0.92
CA SER A 131 2.54 -15.10 -0.42
C SER A 131 3.72 -15.46 -1.33
N ASP A 132 3.58 -16.49 -2.19
CA ASP A 132 4.66 -16.94 -3.07
C ASP A 132 4.67 -16.20 -4.42
N TYR A 133 3.49 -15.81 -4.93
CA TYR A 133 3.33 -15.28 -6.28
C TYR A 133 2.67 -13.90 -6.37
N ALA A 134 2.05 -13.41 -5.30
CA ALA A 134 1.25 -12.18 -5.31
C ALA A 134 1.35 -11.39 -3.99
N ARG A 135 2.57 -11.15 -3.53
CA ARG A 135 2.80 -10.34 -2.33
C ARG A 135 2.43 -8.88 -2.58
N PRO A 136 1.72 -8.22 -1.65
CA PRO A 136 1.29 -6.83 -1.82
C PRO A 136 2.42 -5.84 -2.09
N GLU A 137 3.59 -6.01 -1.44
CA GLU A 137 4.75 -5.13 -1.62
C GLU A 137 5.34 -5.15 -3.03
N TRP A 138 5.08 -6.20 -3.80
CA TRP A 138 5.55 -6.28 -5.19
C TRP A 138 4.80 -5.36 -6.16
N MET A 139 3.69 -4.74 -5.71
CA MET A 139 3.03 -3.68 -6.47
C MET A 139 3.89 -2.41 -6.57
N ILE A 140 4.83 -2.23 -5.66
CA ILE A 140 5.81 -1.14 -5.71
C ILE A 140 7.07 -1.70 -6.36
N LEU A 141 7.41 -1.18 -7.54
CA LEU A 141 8.58 -1.63 -8.29
C LEU A 141 9.87 -1.17 -7.60
N THR A 142 10.69 -2.14 -7.20
CA THR A 142 12.05 -1.91 -6.70
C THR A 142 13.11 -2.29 -7.72
N VAL A 143 12.76 -3.18 -8.65
CA VAL A 143 13.59 -3.63 -9.77
C VAL A 143 12.76 -3.53 -11.04
N LEU A 144 13.26 -2.78 -12.02
CA LEU A 144 12.59 -2.62 -13.30
C LEU A 144 12.94 -3.82 -14.22
N PRO A 145 11.95 -4.57 -14.73
CA PRO A 145 12.20 -5.58 -15.75
C PRO A 145 12.57 -4.90 -17.07
N VAL A 146 13.74 -5.23 -17.60
CA VAL A 146 14.25 -4.67 -18.86
C VAL A 146 13.89 -5.61 -20.00
N PRO A 147 13.16 -5.14 -21.04
CA PRO A 147 12.87 -5.96 -22.20
C PRO A 147 14.16 -6.40 -22.90
N PRO A 148 14.25 -7.67 -23.37
CA PRO A 148 15.41 -8.14 -24.11
C PRO A 148 15.51 -7.48 -25.49
N PRO A 149 16.71 -7.47 -26.14
CA PRO A 149 16.92 -6.82 -27.43
C PRO A 149 15.91 -7.16 -28.54
N PRO A 150 15.40 -8.38 -28.66
CA PRO A 150 14.39 -8.69 -29.68
C PRO A 150 13.08 -7.89 -29.54
N VAL A 151 12.73 -7.46 -28.31
CA VAL A 151 11.52 -6.64 -28.04
C VAL A 151 11.75 -5.18 -28.39
N ARG A 152 13.01 -4.72 -28.33
CA ARG A 152 13.45 -3.34 -28.64
C ARG A 152 14.60 -3.37 -29.63
N PRO A 153 14.36 -3.74 -30.88
CA PRO A 153 15.41 -3.96 -31.85
C PRO A 153 16.11 -2.65 -32.23
N SER A 154 17.42 -2.74 -32.46
CA SER A 154 18.25 -1.67 -32.99
C SER A 154 18.44 -1.90 -34.47
N ILE A 155 17.97 -0.97 -35.31
CA ILE A 155 17.91 -1.11 -36.78
C ILE A 155 19.03 -0.27 -37.43
N SER A 156 19.83 -0.88 -38.32
CA SER A 156 20.79 -0.16 -39.12
C SER A 156 20.08 0.63 -40.23
N MET A 157 20.39 1.92 -40.36
CA MET A 157 19.75 2.79 -41.35
C MET A 157 20.15 2.47 -42.79
N ASP A 158 21.33 1.90 -43.00
CA ASP A 158 21.90 1.59 -44.32
C ASP A 158 21.86 0.09 -44.68
N GLY A 159 21.28 -0.75 -43.83
CA GLY A 159 21.19 -2.18 -44.06
C GLY A 159 22.51 -2.95 -44.02
N THR A 160 23.65 -2.26 -43.83
CA THR A 160 24.99 -2.88 -43.85
C THR A 160 25.45 -3.35 -42.47
N GLY A 161 24.78 -2.95 -41.40
CA GLY A 161 25.13 -3.29 -40.02
C GLY A 161 26.31 -2.52 -39.42
N THR A 162 26.99 -1.68 -40.21
CA THR A 162 28.18 -0.90 -39.81
C THR A 162 27.92 0.58 -39.67
N GLY A 163 26.78 1.08 -40.17
CA GLY A 163 26.41 2.49 -40.13
C GLY A 163 25.66 2.90 -38.87
N MET A 164 25.08 4.10 -38.94
CA MET A 164 24.29 4.68 -37.86
C MET A 164 23.05 3.80 -37.55
N ARG A 165 22.80 3.49 -36.29
CA ARG A 165 21.68 2.65 -35.85
C ARG A 165 20.61 3.49 -35.20
N ASN A 166 19.35 3.21 -35.53
CA ASN A 166 18.20 3.72 -34.82
C ASN A 166 17.85 2.75 -33.70
N GLU A 167 17.70 3.29 -32.52
CA GLU A 167 17.24 2.56 -31.33
C GLU A 167 15.70 2.70 -31.22
N ASP A 168 15.08 1.68 -30.63
CA ASP A 168 13.65 1.70 -30.32
C ASP A 168 13.33 2.73 -29.20
N ASP A 169 12.11 3.25 -29.21
CA ASP A 169 11.65 4.22 -28.21
C ASP A 169 11.73 3.66 -26.77
N LEU A 170 11.54 2.35 -26.59
CA LEU A 170 11.72 1.69 -25.31
C LEU A 170 13.15 1.83 -24.78
N THR A 171 14.17 1.78 -25.66
CA THR A 171 15.57 1.97 -25.28
C THR A 171 15.81 3.40 -24.79
N TYR A 172 15.25 4.40 -25.46
CA TYR A 172 15.35 5.80 -25.01
C TYR A 172 14.66 6.00 -23.66
N LYS A 173 13.47 5.42 -23.46
CA LYS A 173 12.76 5.51 -22.18
C LYS A 173 13.50 4.81 -21.03
N LEU A 174 14.15 3.69 -21.27
CA LEU A 174 15.02 3.04 -20.27
C LEU A 174 16.19 3.97 -19.90
N GLY A 175 16.77 4.68 -20.88
CA GLY A 175 17.80 5.68 -20.63
C GLY A 175 17.29 6.84 -19.78
N ASP A 176 16.07 7.32 -20.03
CA ASP A 176 15.41 8.37 -19.24
C ASP A 176 15.22 7.94 -17.79
N ILE A 177 14.72 6.71 -17.57
CA ILE A 177 14.54 6.15 -16.23
C ILE A 177 15.86 6.04 -15.48
N ILE A 178 16.93 5.59 -16.13
CA ILE A 178 18.26 5.50 -15.51
C ILE A 178 18.76 6.88 -15.10
N ARG A 179 18.60 7.90 -15.96
CA ARG A 179 18.98 9.28 -15.65
C ARG A 179 18.18 9.85 -14.48
N ALA A 180 16.84 9.71 -14.52
CA ALA A 180 15.96 10.17 -13.45
C ALA A 180 16.29 9.50 -12.11
N ASN A 181 16.52 8.18 -12.11
CA ASN A 181 16.95 7.44 -10.93
C ASN A 181 18.33 7.91 -10.41
N GLY A 182 19.24 8.26 -11.32
CA GLY A 182 20.54 8.87 -10.98
C GLY A 182 20.36 10.21 -10.25
N ASN A 183 19.47 11.07 -10.75
CA ASN A 183 19.19 12.37 -10.14
C ASN A 183 18.58 12.22 -8.74
N VAL A 184 17.62 11.30 -8.54
CA VAL A 184 17.06 11.00 -7.21
C VAL A 184 18.17 10.54 -6.25
N LYS A 185 19.01 9.59 -6.66
CA LYS A 185 20.12 9.09 -5.84
C LYS A 185 21.11 10.20 -5.48
N GLN A 186 21.40 11.09 -6.42
CA GLN A 186 22.28 12.22 -6.18
C GLN A 186 21.67 13.21 -5.19
N ALA A 187 20.39 13.58 -5.37
CA ALA A 187 19.68 14.48 -4.48
C ALA A 187 19.65 13.96 -3.03
N ILE A 188 19.41 12.66 -2.84
CA ILE A 188 19.44 12.02 -1.52
C ILE A 188 20.85 12.06 -0.92
N ARG A 189 21.89 11.75 -1.71
CA ARG A 189 23.29 11.74 -1.26
C ARG A 189 23.79 13.12 -0.85
N GLU A 190 23.40 14.16 -1.59
CA GLU A 190 23.78 15.55 -1.34
C GLU A 190 22.94 16.22 -0.24
N GLY A 191 21.91 15.54 0.26
CA GLY A 191 21.02 16.10 1.26
C GLY A 191 20.19 17.28 0.74
N SER A 192 19.78 17.23 -0.52
CA SER A 192 19.01 18.29 -1.17
C SER A 192 17.69 18.57 -0.41
N PRO A 193 17.17 19.81 -0.49
CA PRO A 193 15.87 20.14 0.11
C PRO A 193 14.78 19.20 -0.33
N ALA A 194 13.87 18.84 0.60
CA ALA A 194 12.83 17.82 0.40
C ALA A 194 11.91 18.08 -0.82
N HIS A 195 11.70 19.36 -1.19
CA HIS A 195 10.89 19.69 -2.37
C HIS A 195 11.60 19.32 -3.67
N ILE A 196 12.93 19.53 -3.76
CA ILE A 196 13.73 19.19 -4.94
C ILE A 196 13.84 17.67 -5.09
N ALA A 197 14.09 16.94 -4.00
CA ALA A 197 14.10 15.49 -4.03
C ALA A 197 12.75 14.93 -4.50
N ARG A 198 11.65 15.52 -4.05
CA ARG A 198 10.30 15.14 -4.46
C ARG A 198 10.04 15.36 -5.95
N ASP A 199 10.49 16.47 -6.52
CA ASP A 199 10.33 16.77 -7.95
C ASP A 199 11.06 15.72 -8.81
N PHE A 200 12.26 15.27 -8.38
CA PHE A 200 12.96 14.17 -9.05
C PHE A 200 12.27 12.82 -8.88
N GLU A 201 11.68 12.55 -7.72
CA GLU A 201 10.87 11.34 -7.49
C GLU A 201 9.62 11.31 -8.39
N GLU A 202 8.92 12.45 -8.51
CA GLU A 202 7.75 12.57 -9.40
C GLU A 202 8.11 12.37 -10.87
N LEU A 203 9.27 12.85 -11.30
CA LEU A 203 9.77 12.64 -12.65
C LEU A 203 10.13 11.16 -12.90
N LEU A 204 10.67 10.47 -11.89
CA LEU A 204 11.02 9.06 -12.00
C LEU A 204 9.79 8.16 -12.03
N GLN A 205 8.72 8.52 -11.32
CA GLN A 205 7.48 7.74 -11.20
C GLN A 205 6.65 7.76 -12.48
#